data_3d6890e5514f7e837a73aee6365a1078
#
_entry.id   3d6890e5514f7e837a73aee6365a1078
#
_cell.length_a   1.000
_cell.length_b   1.000
_cell.length_c   1.000
_cell.angle_alpha   90.00
_cell.angle_beta   90.00
_cell.angle_gamma   90.00
#
_symmetry.space_group_name_H-M   'P 1'
#
loop_
_entity.id
_entity.type
_entity.pdbx_description
1 polymer ?
#
loop_
_entity_poly.entity_id
_entity_poly.type
_entity_poly.pdbx_seq_one_letter_code
_entity_poly.pdbx_strand_id
1 'polypeptide(L)'
;TERQERHHQQLADWEAKGKQGSKPKAPKPLPPLSTEELAELPELPAGWGWAKLGLLASQITDGEHFRPQTTEQGVPFLSAKDVRAAGVSFDSPLFISQEIAEKAWGRCCPERSDILIVSRGATVGRMCAVNTDQPFCLLGSVILIKGIPAVLPAYLLAALKAPLVNKKIVGVSGAT
;
A
#
# COMPACT_ATOMS: atom_id res chain seq x y z
N THR A 1 6.92 -1.41 18.31
CA THR A 1 5.84 -1.51 17.32
C THR A 1 6.38 -2.22 16.08
N GLU A 2 5.55 -2.90 15.29
CA GLU A 2 5.95 -3.61 14.06
C GLU A 2 6.72 -2.72 13.06
N ARG A 3 6.39 -1.43 12.97
CA ARG A 3 7.15 -0.49 12.14
C ARG A 3 8.59 -0.33 12.64
N GLN A 4 8.82 -0.37 13.93
CA GLN A 4 10.17 -0.32 14.53
C GLN A 4 10.90 -1.64 14.32
N GLU A 5 10.24 -2.77 14.51
CA GLU A 5 10.79 -4.09 14.28
C GLU A 5 11.22 -4.27 12.83
N ARG A 6 10.36 -3.88 11.88
CA ARG A 6 10.69 -3.87 10.46
C ARG A 6 11.89 -2.97 10.15
N HIS A 7 11.95 -1.78 10.75
CA HIS A 7 13.10 -0.90 10.58
C HIS A 7 14.38 -1.52 11.14
N HIS A 8 14.32 -2.19 12.29
CA HIS A 8 15.45 -2.92 12.83
C HIS A 8 15.89 -4.04 11.90
N GLN A 9 14.96 -4.80 11.33
CA GLN A 9 15.28 -5.83 10.35
C GLN A 9 15.93 -5.23 9.09
N GLN A 10 15.39 -4.16 8.55
CA GLN A 10 15.98 -3.47 7.40
C GLN A 10 17.37 -2.92 7.69
N LEU A 11 17.64 -2.45 8.91
CA LEU A 11 18.97 -2.02 9.33
C LEU A 11 19.92 -3.19 9.40
N ALA A 12 19.52 -4.31 9.99
CA ALA A 12 20.34 -5.53 10.07
C ALA A 12 20.69 -6.06 8.67
N ASP A 13 19.69 -6.10 7.76
CA ASP A 13 19.90 -6.53 6.37
C ASP A 13 20.87 -5.59 5.61
N TRP A 14 20.73 -4.27 5.84
CA TRP A 14 21.62 -3.27 5.23
C TRP A 14 23.06 -3.40 5.76
N GLU A 15 23.24 -3.66 7.05
CA GLU A 15 24.54 -3.91 7.64
C GLU A 15 25.16 -5.22 7.14
N ALA A 16 24.37 -6.30 7.07
CA ALA A 16 24.80 -7.59 6.53
C ALA A 16 25.24 -7.52 5.06
N LYS A 17 24.62 -6.64 4.27
CA LYS A 17 25.02 -6.34 2.89
C LYS A 17 26.19 -5.36 2.77
N GLY A 18 26.96 -5.15 3.84
CA GLY A 18 28.12 -4.27 3.84
C GLY A 18 27.77 -2.78 3.67
N LYS A 19 26.57 -2.35 4.13
CA LYS A 19 26.08 -0.96 4.08
C LYS A 19 25.94 -0.42 2.65
N GLN A 20 25.67 -1.28 1.70
CA GLN A 20 25.41 -0.89 0.31
C GLN A 20 24.03 -0.24 0.18
N GLY A 21 23.96 0.86 -0.59
CA GLY A 21 22.74 1.65 -0.76
C GLY A 21 22.45 2.63 0.38
N SER A 22 21.27 3.25 0.35
CA SER A 22 20.87 4.23 1.36
C SER A 22 20.50 3.55 2.67
N LYS A 23 20.99 4.11 3.79
CA LYS A 23 20.62 3.65 5.13
C LYS A 23 19.10 3.73 5.33
N PRO A 24 18.44 2.67 5.81
CA PRO A 24 17.02 2.70 6.14
C PRO A 24 16.69 3.83 7.14
N LYS A 25 15.68 4.62 6.81
CA LYS A 25 15.25 5.73 7.67
C LYS A 25 14.35 5.21 8.77
N ALA A 26 14.56 5.68 10.00
CA ALA A 26 13.67 5.38 11.10
C ALA A 26 12.22 5.84 10.79
N PRO A 27 11.22 5.02 11.13
CA PRO A 27 9.83 5.41 10.95
C PRO A 27 9.53 6.63 11.83
N LYS A 28 8.86 7.63 11.24
CA LYS A 28 8.39 8.78 12.00
C LYS A 28 7.37 8.31 13.05
N PRO A 29 7.41 8.86 14.28
CA PRO A 29 6.38 8.61 15.27
C PRO A 29 5.01 8.96 14.72
N LEU A 30 4.04 8.08 14.94
CA LEU A 30 2.63 8.31 14.63
C LEU A 30 1.89 8.36 15.96
N PRO A 31 1.64 9.56 16.51
CA PRO A 31 0.83 9.66 17.72
C PRO A 31 -0.61 9.19 17.44
N PRO A 32 -1.32 8.73 18.46
CA PRO A 32 -2.75 8.45 18.32
C PRO A 32 -3.51 9.69 17.85
N LEU A 33 -4.80 9.53 17.55
CA LEU A 33 -5.67 10.66 17.23
C LEU A 33 -5.76 11.60 18.44
N SER A 34 -5.69 12.90 18.21
CA SER A 34 -5.90 13.91 19.25
C SER A 34 -7.38 14.04 19.58
N THR A 35 -7.70 14.72 20.67
CA THR A 35 -9.09 14.99 21.07
C THR A 35 -9.82 15.80 20.00
N GLU A 36 -9.14 16.75 19.36
CA GLU A 36 -9.69 17.56 18.29
C GLU A 36 -9.96 16.73 17.03
N GLU A 37 -9.01 15.86 16.64
CA GLU A 37 -9.19 14.94 15.51
C GLU A 37 -10.36 13.98 15.76
N LEU A 38 -10.55 13.52 17.01
CA LEU A 38 -11.66 12.64 17.38
C LEU A 38 -13.00 13.36 17.38
N ALA A 39 -13.05 14.63 17.79
CA ALA A 39 -14.26 15.43 17.81
C ALA A 39 -14.87 15.67 16.41
N GLU A 40 -14.05 15.58 15.35
CA GLU A 40 -14.49 15.66 13.95
C GLU A 40 -15.04 14.34 13.38
N LEU A 41 -14.94 13.25 14.15
CA LEU A 41 -15.35 11.93 13.72
C LEU A 41 -16.67 11.52 14.40
N PRO A 42 -17.53 10.75 13.73
CA PRO A 42 -18.77 10.28 14.34
C PRO A 42 -18.46 9.36 15.53
N GLU A 43 -19.36 9.36 16.49
CA GLU A 43 -19.32 8.41 17.59
C GLU A 43 -19.40 6.97 17.08
N LEU A 44 -18.69 6.09 17.75
CA LEU A 44 -18.66 4.67 17.44
C LEU A 44 -19.37 3.86 18.54
N PRO A 45 -19.90 2.69 18.22
CA PRO A 45 -20.44 1.76 19.21
C PRO A 45 -19.40 1.41 20.29
N ALA A 46 -19.88 1.01 21.47
CA ALA A 46 -19.01 0.56 22.55
C ALA A 46 -18.07 -0.55 22.08
N GLY A 47 -16.80 -0.47 22.45
CA GLY A 47 -15.75 -1.41 22.01
C GLY A 47 -15.12 -1.11 20.66
N TRP A 48 -15.57 -0.07 19.94
CA TRP A 48 -14.94 0.41 18.70
C TRP A 48 -14.11 1.66 18.95
N GLY A 49 -13.12 1.88 18.12
CA GLY A 49 -12.28 3.07 18.18
C GLY A 49 -11.72 3.47 16.83
N TRP A 50 -11.49 4.75 16.67
CA TRP A 50 -10.79 5.28 15.50
C TRP A 50 -9.28 5.11 15.64
N ALA A 51 -8.61 4.76 14.57
CA ALA A 51 -7.15 4.67 14.53
C ALA A 51 -6.60 5.28 13.24
N LYS A 52 -5.40 5.84 13.30
CA LYS A 52 -4.67 6.26 12.09
C LYS A 52 -4.25 5.02 11.30
N LEU A 53 -4.51 5.01 10.00
CA LEU A 53 -4.17 3.88 9.11
C LEU A 53 -2.69 3.47 9.24
N GLY A 54 -1.80 4.45 9.42
CA GLY A 54 -0.38 4.18 9.60
C GLY A 54 -0.04 3.37 10.86
N LEU A 55 -0.94 3.23 11.85
CA LEU A 55 -0.77 2.35 13.00
C LEU A 55 -1.25 0.92 12.71
N LEU A 56 -2.10 0.75 11.71
CA LEU A 56 -2.70 -0.53 11.28
C LEU A 56 -1.98 -1.14 10.08
N ALA A 57 -0.93 -0.47 9.58
CA ALA A 57 -0.16 -0.89 8.41
C ALA A 57 1.32 -0.98 8.74
N SER A 58 1.95 -2.08 8.35
CA SER A 58 3.40 -2.27 8.38
C SER A 58 4.08 -1.50 7.24
N GLN A 59 3.38 -1.33 6.11
CA GLN A 59 3.83 -0.53 4.97
C GLN A 59 2.67 0.16 4.27
N ILE A 60 2.90 1.42 3.89
CA ILE A 60 2.07 2.17 2.94
C ILE A 60 3.05 2.78 1.95
N THR A 61 2.96 2.39 0.69
CA THR A 61 3.82 2.89 -0.39
C THR A 61 3.07 2.86 -1.71
N ASP A 62 3.55 3.56 -2.71
CA ASP A 62 3.03 3.50 -4.07
C ASP A 62 3.99 2.76 -5.01
N GLY A 63 3.53 2.43 -6.20
CA GLY A 63 4.32 1.79 -7.24
C GLY A 63 5.36 2.74 -7.86
N GLU A 64 5.91 2.38 -9.01
CA GLU A 64 6.94 3.14 -9.72
C GLU A 64 6.41 4.47 -10.25
N HIS A 65 7.13 5.57 -9.97
CA HIS A 65 6.75 6.92 -10.42
C HIS A 65 6.98 7.14 -11.92
N PHE A 66 7.90 6.40 -12.50
CA PHE A 66 8.20 6.43 -13.93
C PHE A 66 7.75 5.14 -14.58
N ARG A 67 7.21 5.25 -15.79
CA ARG A 67 6.88 4.08 -16.58
C ARG A 67 8.19 3.44 -17.07
N PRO A 68 8.52 2.23 -16.64
CA PRO A 68 9.73 1.56 -17.08
C PRO A 68 9.62 1.14 -18.54
N GLN A 69 10.74 0.76 -19.14
CA GLN A 69 10.76 0.12 -20.45
C GLN A 69 9.95 -1.18 -20.38
N THR A 70 8.99 -1.32 -21.28
CA THR A 70 8.15 -2.50 -21.37
C THR A 70 8.75 -3.54 -22.32
N THR A 71 8.40 -4.80 -22.07
CA THR A 71 8.81 -5.97 -22.84
C THR A 71 7.56 -6.69 -23.34
N GLU A 72 7.72 -7.61 -24.31
CA GLU A 72 6.59 -8.43 -24.81
C GLU A 72 6.16 -9.48 -23.77
N GLN A 73 7.08 -9.95 -22.92
CA GLN A 73 6.87 -10.95 -21.90
C GLN A 73 7.70 -10.61 -20.66
N GLY A 74 7.33 -11.12 -19.50
CA GLY A 74 8.07 -10.90 -18.26
C GLY A 74 7.15 -10.78 -17.04
N VAL A 75 7.51 -9.90 -16.12
CA VAL A 75 6.73 -9.63 -14.91
C VAL A 75 5.60 -8.65 -15.25
N PRO A 76 4.34 -8.94 -14.88
CA PRO A 76 3.22 -8.01 -15.08
C PRO A 76 3.45 -6.69 -14.34
N PHE A 77 3.21 -5.59 -15.05
CA PHE A 77 3.29 -4.23 -14.53
C PHE A 77 1.91 -3.58 -14.59
N LEU A 78 1.28 -3.45 -13.43
CA LEU A 78 -0.12 -3.09 -13.27
C LEU A 78 -0.30 -1.63 -12.88
N SER A 79 -1.44 -1.08 -13.23
CA SER A 79 -1.81 0.31 -13.00
C SER A 79 -3.24 0.43 -12.43
N ALA A 80 -3.76 1.63 -12.33
CA ALA A 80 -5.12 1.89 -11.83
C ALA A 80 -6.22 1.10 -12.58
N LYS A 81 -6.06 0.82 -13.89
CA LYS A 81 -7.03 0.07 -14.69
C LYS A 81 -7.17 -1.39 -14.23
N ASP A 82 -6.09 -1.93 -13.66
CA ASP A 82 -5.97 -3.34 -13.31
C ASP A 82 -6.45 -3.63 -11.87
N VAL A 83 -6.71 -2.57 -11.07
CA VAL A 83 -7.35 -2.66 -9.76
C VAL A 83 -8.86 -2.70 -9.95
N ARG A 84 -9.50 -3.84 -9.70
CA ARG A 84 -10.93 -4.09 -9.86
C ARG A 84 -11.60 -4.34 -8.51
N ALA A 85 -12.91 -4.18 -8.41
CA ALA A 85 -13.63 -4.42 -7.16
C ALA A 85 -13.49 -5.88 -6.64
N ALA A 86 -13.36 -6.83 -7.57
CA ALA A 86 -13.21 -8.27 -7.29
C ALA A 86 -11.75 -8.70 -7.01
N GLY A 87 -10.76 -7.84 -7.24
CA GLY A 87 -9.34 -8.17 -7.11
C GLY A 87 -8.48 -7.54 -8.20
N VAL A 88 -7.30 -8.08 -8.36
CA VAL A 88 -6.35 -7.66 -9.39
C VAL A 88 -6.67 -8.33 -10.72
N SER A 89 -6.66 -7.58 -11.81
CA SER A 89 -6.86 -8.09 -13.17
C SER A 89 -5.54 -8.17 -13.94
N PHE A 90 -5.37 -9.27 -14.65
CA PHE A 90 -4.25 -9.51 -15.58
C PHE A 90 -4.71 -9.63 -17.04
N ASP A 91 -5.88 -9.07 -17.39
CA ASP A 91 -6.47 -9.19 -18.73
C ASP A 91 -5.60 -8.58 -19.83
N SER A 92 -4.93 -7.46 -19.54
CA SER A 92 -4.06 -6.76 -20.50
C SER A 92 -2.94 -6.03 -19.77
N PRO A 93 -2.06 -6.74 -19.06
CA PRO A 93 -0.96 -6.12 -18.33
C PRO A 93 0.09 -5.62 -19.30
N LEU A 94 0.85 -4.63 -18.88
CA LEU A 94 2.17 -4.40 -19.44
C LEU A 94 3.14 -5.39 -18.82
N PHE A 95 4.27 -5.64 -19.47
CA PHE A 95 5.31 -6.49 -18.93
C PHE A 95 6.61 -5.70 -18.81
N ILE A 96 7.42 -6.05 -17.82
CA ILE A 96 8.75 -5.52 -17.59
C ILE A 96 9.74 -6.67 -17.39
N SER A 97 11.03 -6.38 -17.58
CA SER A 97 12.05 -7.39 -17.35
C SER A 97 12.15 -7.78 -15.87
N GLN A 98 12.65 -8.96 -15.61
CA GLN A 98 12.88 -9.45 -14.24
C GLN A 98 13.80 -8.50 -13.44
N GLU A 99 14.86 -7.98 -14.05
CA GLU A 99 15.78 -7.04 -13.42
C GLU A 99 15.09 -5.75 -12.95
N ILE A 100 14.19 -5.20 -13.78
CA ILE A 100 13.40 -4.01 -13.41
C ILE A 100 12.43 -4.35 -12.28
N ALA A 101 11.80 -5.52 -12.34
CA ALA A 101 10.87 -5.96 -11.31
C ALA A 101 11.54 -6.14 -9.95
N GLU A 102 12.71 -6.74 -9.89
CA GLU A 102 13.48 -6.92 -8.65
C GLU A 102 13.84 -5.59 -7.98
N LYS A 103 14.20 -4.57 -8.78
CA LYS A 103 14.42 -3.22 -8.28
C LYS A 103 13.13 -2.60 -7.72
N ALA A 104 12.01 -2.74 -8.43
CA ALA A 104 10.71 -2.23 -8.00
C ALA A 104 10.23 -2.90 -6.71
N TRP A 105 10.38 -4.22 -6.58
CA TRP A 105 10.02 -4.96 -5.38
C TRP A 105 10.83 -4.58 -4.14
N GLY A 106 12.04 -4.07 -4.31
CA GLY A 106 12.83 -3.52 -3.20
C GLY A 106 12.09 -2.42 -2.43
N ARG A 107 11.14 -1.72 -3.08
CA ARG A 107 10.31 -0.67 -2.49
C ARG A 107 8.85 -1.07 -2.34
N CYS A 108 8.28 -1.66 -3.35
CA CYS A 108 6.85 -1.98 -3.44
C CYS A 108 6.67 -3.39 -3.98
N CYS A 109 6.56 -4.37 -3.07
CA CYS A 109 6.35 -5.77 -3.40
C CYS A 109 4.95 -6.20 -2.96
N PRO A 110 3.96 -6.26 -3.85
CA PRO A 110 2.62 -6.72 -3.50
C PRO A 110 2.63 -8.23 -3.20
N GLU A 111 1.89 -8.61 -2.17
CA GLU A 111 1.69 -9.99 -1.74
C GLU A 111 0.21 -10.27 -1.52
N ARG A 112 -0.17 -11.55 -1.51
CA ARG A 112 -1.55 -11.96 -1.21
C ARG A 112 -2.05 -11.30 0.07
N SER A 113 -3.30 -10.83 0.04
CA SER A 113 -4.00 -10.14 1.14
C SER A 113 -3.59 -8.69 1.37
N ASP A 114 -2.57 -8.17 0.69
CA ASP A 114 -2.31 -6.72 0.67
C ASP A 114 -3.49 -5.98 0.06
N ILE A 115 -3.64 -4.69 0.41
CA ILE A 115 -4.70 -3.85 -0.14
C ILE A 115 -4.09 -2.88 -1.15
N LEU A 116 -4.72 -2.81 -2.32
CA LEU A 116 -4.41 -1.84 -3.36
C LEU A 116 -5.47 -0.75 -3.42
N ILE A 117 -5.03 0.50 -3.51
CA ILE A 117 -5.92 1.67 -3.66
C ILE A 117 -5.45 2.50 -4.85
N VAL A 118 -6.37 2.83 -5.74
CA VAL A 118 -6.11 3.77 -6.83
C VAL A 118 -6.03 5.19 -6.26
N SER A 119 -4.88 5.85 -6.46
CA SER A 119 -4.61 7.20 -5.96
C SER A 119 -4.71 8.28 -7.03
N ARG A 120 -4.68 7.92 -8.32
CA ARG A 120 -4.73 8.87 -9.45
C ARG A 120 -5.55 8.31 -10.61
N GLY A 121 -6.21 9.21 -11.34
CA GLY A 121 -7.00 8.90 -12.52
C GLY A 121 -8.51 8.81 -12.24
N ALA A 122 -9.29 8.40 -13.23
CA ALA A 122 -10.76 8.43 -13.20
C ALA A 122 -11.38 7.49 -12.13
N THR A 123 -10.61 6.58 -11.54
CA THR A 123 -11.09 5.57 -10.60
C THR A 123 -10.46 5.69 -9.21
N VAL A 124 -10.05 6.90 -8.84
CA VAL A 124 -9.52 7.21 -7.50
C VAL A 124 -10.46 6.69 -6.41
N GLY A 125 -9.87 6.09 -5.38
CA GLY A 125 -10.62 5.47 -4.29
C GLY A 125 -11.08 4.03 -4.57
N ARG A 126 -10.96 3.53 -5.81
CA ARG A 126 -11.18 2.10 -6.08
C ARG A 126 -10.12 1.28 -5.37
N MET A 127 -10.52 0.18 -4.74
CA MET A 127 -9.62 -0.66 -3.98
C MET A 127 -10.01 -2.12 -4.01
N CYS A 128 -9.02 -2.99 -3.87
CA CYS A 128 -9.20 -4.43 -3.73
C CYS A 128 -8.14 -5.03 -2.81
N ALA A 129 -8.36 -6.27 -2.36
CA ALA A 129 -7.29 -7.11 -1.84
C ALA A 129 -6.56 -7.80 -3.00
N VAL A 130 -5.26 -8.00 -2.84
CA VAL A 130 -4.48 -8.86 -3.72
C VAL A 130 -4.92 -10.30 -3.51
N ASN A 131 -5.46 -10.92 -4.56
CA ASN A 131 -6.07 -12.25 -4.54
C ASN A 131 -5.24 -13.30 -5.29
N THR A 132 -3.98 -13.03 -5.53
CA THR A 132 -3.06 -13.90 -6.28
C THR A 132 -1.71 -14.02 -5.58
N ASP A 133 -0.99 -15.10 -5.87
CA ASP A 133 0.43 -15.27 -5.53
C ASP A 133 1.34 -15.01 -6.72
N GLN A 134 0.76 -14.74 -7.90
CA GLN A 134 1.54 -14.34 -9.08
C GLN A 134 2.27 -13.03 -8.78
N PRO A 135 3.61 -12.97 -8.94
CA PRO A 135 4.35 -11.74 -8.76
C PRO A 135 3.96 -10.69 -9.80
N PHE A 136 3.88 -9.44 -9.38
CA PHE A 136 3.66 -8.29 -10.27
C PHE A 136 4.23 -7.01 -9.66
N CYS A 137 4.37 -5.98 -10.47
CA CYS A 137 4.78 -4.65 -10.04
C CYS A 137 3.67 -3.63 -10.27
N LEU A 138 3.75 -2.50 -9.57
CA LEU A 138 2.74 -1.44 -9.60
C LEU A 138 3.29 -0.13 -10.16
N LEU A 139 2.46 0.57 -10.92
CA LEU A 139 2.66 1.97 -11.27
C LEU A 139 2.26 2.86 -10.09
N GLY A 140 2.88 4.03 -9.95
CA GLY A 140 2.66 5.00 -8.88
C GLY A 140 1.24 5.60 -8.78
N SER A 141 0.32 5.21 -9.68
CA SER A 141 -1.11 5.47 -9.57
C SER A 141 -1.83 4.54 -8.59
N VAL A 142 -1.13 3.55 -8.05
CA VAL A 142 -1.67 2.56 -7.10
C VAL A 142 -0.84 2.58 -5.82
N ILE A 143 -1.53 2.73 -4.70
CA ILE A 143 -0.95 2.61 -3.35
C ILE A 143 -1.12 1.18 -2.87
N LEU A 144 -0.05 0.63 -2.32
CA LEU A 144 0.00 -0.65 -1.61
C LEU A 144 -0.10 -0.40 -0.10
N ILE A 145 -0.97 -1.13 0.58
CA ILE A 145 -1.07 -1.16 2.03
C ILE A 145 -0.87 -2.60 2.49
N LYS A 146 0.18 -2.83 3.25
CA LYS A 146 0.39 -4.06 4.00
C LYS A 146 -0.15 -3.87 5.41
N GLY A 147 -1.18 -4.60 5.78
CA GLY A 147 -1.71 -4.60 7.14
C GLY A 147 -0.74 -5.20 8.15
N ILE A 148 -0.92 -4.88 9.42
CA ILE A 148 -0.23 -5.60 10.50
C ILE A 148 -0.93 -6.94 10.78
N PRO A 149 -0.24 -7.98 11.28
CA PRO A 149 -0.84 -9.29 11.56
C PRO A 149 -2.04 -9.25 12.53
N ALA A 150 -2.08 -8.24 13.42
CA ALA A 150 -3.18 -8.06 14.36
C ALA A 150 -4.50 -7.60 13.71
N VAL A 151 -4.49 -7.24 12.41
CA VAL A 151 -5.68 -6.73 11.70
C VAL A 151 -6.00 -7.65 10.53
N LEU A 152 -7.20 -8.22 10.52
CA LEU A 152 -7.66 -9.06 9.42
C LEU A 152 -7.72 -8.24 8.11
N PRO A 153 -7.09 -8.68 7.01
CA PRO A 153 -7.07 -7.94 5.74
C PRO A 153 -8.48 -7.64 5.21
N ALA A 154 -9.41 -8.58 5.32
CA ALA A 154 -10.79 -8.39 4.89
C ALA A 154 -11.51 -7.30 5.71
N TYR A 155 -11.25 -7.23 7.02
CA TYR A 155 -11.77 -6.17 7.86
C TYR A 155 -11.17 -4.80 7.49
N LEU A 156 -9.85 -4.74 7.32
CA LEU A 156 -9.18 -3.50 6.92
C LEU A 156 -9.70 -2.98 5.58
N LEU A 157 -9.88 -3.87 4.59
CA LEU A 157 -10.46 -3.51 3.30
C LEU A 157 -11.90 -2.98 3.44
N ALA A 158 -12.73 -3.63 4.25
CA ALA A 158 -14.11 -3.20 4.51
C ALA A 158 -14.14 -1.82 5.19
N ALA A 159 -13.29 -1.59 6.18
CA ALA A 159 -13.17 -0.31 6.87
C ALA A 159 -12.72 0.81 5.93
N LEU A 160 -11.75 0.55 5.04
CA LEU A 160 -11.28 1.51 4.04
C LEU A 160 -12.35 1.81 2.97
N LYS A 161 -13.22 0.83 2.65
CA LYS A 161 -14.35 1.00 1.73
C LYS A 161 -15.54 1.74 2.36
N ALA A 162 -15.60 1.86 3.69
CA ALA A 162 -16.68 2.58 4.35
C ALA A 162 -16.77 4.02 3.80
N PRO A 163 -18.00 4.53 3.49
CA PRO A 163 -18.16 5.79 2.75
C PRO A 163 -17.41 6.98 3.35
N LEU A 164 -17.43 7.10 4.68
CA LEU A 164 -16.73 8.18 5.40
C LEU A 164 -15.21 8.10 5.18
N VAL A 165 -14.63 6.90 5.33
CA VAL A 165 -13.18 6.68 5.21
C VAL A 165 -12.76 6.85 3.76
N ASN A 166 -13.48 6.24 2.82
CA ASN A 166 -13.19 6.36 1.39
C ASN A 166 -13.25 7.81 0.91
N LYS A 167 -14.27 8.58 1.35
CA LYS A 167 -14.38 10.01 1.03
C LYS A 167 -13.16 10.81 1.51
N LYS A 168 -12.63 10.52 2.72
CA LYS A 168 -11.41 11.17 3.22
C LYS A 168 -10.19 10.79 2.36
N ILE A 169 -10.05 9.53 1.97
CA ILE A 169 -8.95 9.07 1.09
C ILE A 169 -9.01 9.78 -0.27
N VAL A 170 -10.18 9.82 -0.90
CA VAL A 170 -10.39 10.47 -2.20
C VAL A 170 -10.16 11.99 -2.10
N GLY A 171 -10.62 12.63 -1.03
CA GLY A 171 -10.44 14.07 -0.81
C GLY A 171 -8.98 14.49 -0.72
N VAL A 172 -8.12 13.68 -0.14
CA VAL A 172 -6.67 13.94 -0.09
C VAL A 172 -6.01 13.70 -1.45
N SER A 173 -6.51 12.74 -2.24
CA SER A 173 -5.96 12.40 -3.56
C SER A 173 -6.32 13.42 -4.65
N GLY A 174 -7.40 14.16 -4.49
CA GLY A 174 -7.86 15.17 -5.44
C GLY A 174 -7.26 16.57 -5.23
N ALA A 175 -6.40 16.75 -4.24
CA ALA A 175 -5.78 18.04 -3.89
C ALA A 175 -4.41 18.28 -4.58
N THR A 176 -4.08 17.53 -5.64
CA THR A 176 -2.85 17.72 -6.44
C THR A 176 -3.18 18.07 -7.88
#